data_07c1f3c0d549e256cfbc56223527edf6
#
_entry.id   07c1f3c0d549e256cfbc56223527edf6
#
_cell.length_a   1.000
_cell.length_b   1.000
_cell.length_c   1.000
_cell.angle_alpha   90.00
_cell.angle_beta   90.00
_cell.angle_gamma   90.00
#
_symmetry.space_group_name_H-M   'P 1'
#
loop_
_entity.id
_entity.type
_entity.pdbx_description
1 polymer ?
#
loop_
_entity_poly.entity_id
_entity_poly.type
_entity_poly.pdbx_seq_one_letter_code
_entity_poly.pdbx_strand_id
1 'polypeptide(L)'
;MQATQPTVTFEGTDEERQLAEQVFTLARFQGRFFPTTAPIRLRRDDLVGFLASQRKTSDGDRDALVALVEAALKKNTAIFAREETDDGVVAFVTTRDGALPVAAVVDTSHSLAKRFMDPVAAPPPPVAAPRKPAPMIAEGWSQRPVFPELFDDGELGEADVVESVAPTPGIPALEPTAPPTGGEDVVVVAAPTAADTIEPAASPAPTAPLAPPPAPAALDDLSVEQVRAALAARLELDDRFVSFGDRFFPEDMVDRYSRGDLRRVREYIVETNEPLSDEQLLQALFNRRPNDPTYDAARFSINYRLSREKREFEFVGTRDSRLWSTVGLAPLGTTLRKASELGTDYRYLLDESSADEPGATVTHILTFFEWAYGLLPLDGRLKSFFPAAYLEDQKTATIRFEVPQLYATFLAESRFPTGNRGGYLVGFDEFYRENVVPGAILTIERTPNNDGQFVIRYAAVTAREERVLQIDERRNRYVFRPQALAQQTDEAWLLTESRYPRLNNIKPLDDKERRRIDTVIGTAFERVAENVGTKTEPRYWSAPEELLPIVNIERPFSLRSLREALESPQYPQFAADTDTPGAFFYEPPVKEKAASSKKRSARGQDEELEEEEEF
;
A
#
# COMPACT_ATOMS: atom_id res chain seq x y z
N MET A 1 -8.03 -31.41 -14.86
CA MET A 1 -9.43 -31.96 -14.78
C MET A 1 -10.29 -30.84 -14.22
N GLN A 2 -11.01 -30.11 -15.06
CA GLN A 2 -12.04 -29.18 -14.63
C GLN A 2 -13.17 -29.98 -13.99
N ALA A 3 -13.38 -29.77 -12.69
CA ALA A 3 -14.55 -30.37 -12.02
C ALA A 3 -15.79 -29.72 -12.63
N THR A 4 -16.63 -30.55 -13.28
CA THR A 4 -17.94 -30.14 -13.78
C THR A 4 -18.76 -29.62 -12.61
N GLN A 5 -19.06 -28.33 -12.58
CA GLN A 5 -19.88 -27.72 -11.52
C GLN A 5 -21.30 -28.34 -11.60
N PRO A 6 -21.89 -28.76 -10.49
CA PRO A 6 -23.25 -29.26 -10.48
C PRO A 6 -24.20 -28.16 -10.94
N THR A 7 -24.99 -28.44 -11.96
CA THR A 7 -26.01 -27.51 -12.45
C THR A 7 -27.20 -27.59 -11.50
N VAL A 8 -27.37 -26.56 -10.69
CA VAL A 8 -28.50 -26.43 -9.76
C VAL A 8 -29.71 -25.90 -10.54
N THR A 9 -30.86 -26.58 -10.48
CA THR A 9 -32.11 -26.16 -11.11
C THR A 9 -33.06 -25.57 -10.08
N PHE A 10 -33.68 -24.44 -10.41
CA PHE A 10 -34.60 -23.74 -9.52
C PHE A 10 -36.04 -23.91 -9.98
N GLU A 11 -36.98 -24.03 -9.01
CA GLU A 11 -38.40 -24.14 -9.23
C GLU A 11 -39.13 -22.80 -9.03
N GLY A 12 -40.24 -22.56 -9.73
CA GLY A 12 -41.09 -21.39 -9.58
C GLY A 12 -41.39 -20.69 -10.90
N THR A 13 -42.00 -19.50 -10.80
CA THR A 13 -42.20 -18.61 -11.96
C THR A 13 -40.84 -18.09 -12.45
N ASP A 14 -40.79 -17.49 -13.64
CA ASP A 14 -39.53 -16.99 -14.21
C ASP A 14 -38.85 -15.98 -13.28
N GLU A 15 -39.63 -15.11 -12.65
CA GLU A 15 -39.12 -14.11 -11.71
C GLU A 15 -38.61 -14.75 -10.41
N GLU A 16 -39.32 -15.72 -9.87
CA GLU A 16 -38.89 -16.45 -8.66
C GLU A 16 -37.63 -17.30 -8.93
N ARG A 17 -37.52 -17.93 -10.10
CA ARG A 17 -36.32 -18.68 -10.52
C ARG A 17 -35.11 -17.77 -10.61
N GLN A 18 -35.25 -16.65 -11.31
CA GLN A 18 -34.19 -15.68 -11.45
C GLN A 18 -33.73 -15.12 -10.09
N LEU A 19 -34.68 -14.88 -9.19
CA LEU A 19 -34.36 -14.42 -7.83
C LEU A 19 -33.63 -15.49 -7.01
N ALA A 20 -34.09 -16.73 -7.05
CA ALA A 20 -33.46 -17.84 -6.36
C ALA A 20 -32.01 -18.10 -6.88
N GLU A 21 -31.80 -17.95 -8.18
CA GLU A 21 -30.47 -18.02 -8.81
C GLU A 21 -29.56 -16.89 -8.34
N GLN A 22 -30.06 -15.64 -8.27
CA GLN A 22 -29.32 -14.51 -7.74
C GLN A 22 -28.90 -14.72 -6.30
N VAL A 23 -29.84 -15.18 -5.45
CA VAL A 23 -29.57 -15.49 -4.03
C VAL A 23 -28.54 -16.62 -3.90
N PHE A 24 -28.64 -17.65 -4.72
CA PHE A 24 -27.69 -18.76 -4.72
C PHE A 24 -26.29 -18.33 -5.17
N THR A 25 -26.22 -17.47 -6.19
CA THR A 25 -24.96 -16.88 -6.64
C THR A 25 -24.31 -16.04 -5.52
N LEU A 26 -25.11 -15.25 -4.80
CA LEU A 26 -24.65 -14.51 -3.63
C LEU A 26 -24.10 -15.43 -2.53
N ALA A 27 -24.85 -16.52 -2.23
CA ALA A 27 -24.41 -17.51 -1.25
C ALA A 27 -23.09 -18.17 -1.64
N ARG A 28 -22.97 -18.59 -2.92
CA ARG A 28 -21.71 -19.17 -3.44
C ARG A 28 -20.54 -18.23 -3.32
N PHE A 29 -20.77 -16.95 -3.53
CA PHE A 29 -19.76 -15.92 -3.40
C PHE A 29 -19.32 -15.75 -1.95
N GLN A 30 -20.25 -15.61 -1.01
CA GLN A 30 -19.96 -15.52 0.43
C GLN A 30 -19.24 -16.79 0.95
N GLY A 31 -19.59 -17.96 0.42
CA GLY A 31 -18.99 -19.23 0.78
C GLY A 31 -17.67 -19.56 0.06
N ARG A 32 -17.13 -18.66 -0.74
CA ARG A 32 -15.96 -18.92 -1.63
C ARG A 32 -14.75 -19.51 -0.89
N PHE A 33 -14.52 -19.08 0.34
CA PHE A 33 -13.37 -19.51 1.16
C PHE A 33 -13.68 -20.69 2.09
N PHE A 34 -14.92 -21.15 2.12
CA PHE A 34 -15.31 -22.28 2.95
C PHE A 34 -15.35 -23.59 2.12
N PRO A 35 -15.26 -24.77 2.78
CA PRO A 35 -15.52 -26.05 2.11
C PRO A 35 -16.86 -26.02 1.37
N THR A 36 -16.98 -26.77 0.25
CA THR A 36 -18.19 -26.76 -0.58
C THR A 36 -19.45 -27.19 0.17
N THR A 37 -19.29 -27.99 1.20
CA THR A 37 -20.36 -28.51 2.07
C THR A 37 -20.63 -27.65 3.32
N ALA A 38 -19.87 -26.58 3.53
CA ALA A 38 -20.06 -25.69 4.67
C ALA A 38 -21.38 -24.92 4.58
N PRO A 39 -22.13 -24.79 5.68
CA PRO A 39 -23.38 -24.04 5.70
C PRO A 39 -23.12 -22.53 5.57
N ILE A 40 -23.80 -21.91 4.62
CA ILE A 40 -23.77 -20.47 4.36
C ILE A 40 -25.12 -19.91 4.79
N ARG A 41 -25.12 -18.97 5.75
CA ARG A 41 -26.32 -18.36 6.30
C ARG A 41 -26.52 -16.96 5.72
N LEU A 42 -27.70 -16.73 5.15
CA LEU A 42 -28.13 -15.46 4.57
C LEU A 42 -29.31 -14.92 5.41
N ARG A 43 -29.10 -13.83 6.12
CA ARG A 43 -30.21 -13.19 6.85
C ARG A 43 -31.19 -12.57 5.86
N ARG A 44 -32.49 -12.79 6.08
CA ARG A 44 -33.56 -12.29 5.21
C ARG A 44 -33.47 -10.78 5.00
N ASP A 45 -33.32 -10.04 6.07
CA ASP A 45 -33.35 -8.57 6.04
C ASP A 45 -32.15 -7.99 5.28
N ASP A 46 -30.96 -8.57 5.44
CA ASP A 46 -29.75 -8.21 4.69
C ASP A 46 -29.91 -8.52 3.21
N LEU A 47 -30.50 -9.67 2.90
CA LEU A 47 -30.76 -10.13 1.55
C LEU A 47 -31.77 -9.23 0.82
N VAL A 48 -32.86 -8.86 1.51
CA VAL A 48 -33.87 -7.92 0.99
C VAL A 48 -33.27 -6.54 0.82
N GLY A 49 -32.48 -6.05 1.77
CA GLY A 49 -31.77 -4.76 1.68
C GLY A 49 -30.86 -4.70 0.46
N PHE A 50 -30.12 -5.77 0.23
CA PHE A 50 -29.24 -5.89 -0.91
C PHE A 50 -30.01 -5.91 -2.25
N LEU A 51 -31.03 -6.75 -2.38
CA LEU A 51 -31.83 -6.87 -3.61
C LEU A 51 -32.62 -5.58 -3.89
N ALA A 52 -33.11 -4.89 -2.86
CA ALA A 52 -33.77 -3.59 -2.99
C ALA A 52 -32.82 -2.53 -3.54
N SER A 53 -31.59 -2.49 -3.07
CA SER A 53 -30.57 -1.58 -3.57
C SER A 53 -30.21 -1.83 -5.03
N GLN A 54 -30.08 -3.10 -5.42
CA GLN A 54 -29.80 -3.49 -6.81
C GLN A 54 -30.96 -3.12 -7.76
N ARG A 55 -32.20 -3.34 -7.34
CA ARG A 55 -33.40 -3.09 -8.15
C ARG A 55 -33.86 -1.63 -8.09
N LYS A 56 -33.23 -0.76 -7.30
CA LYS A 56 -33.64 0.62 -7.02
C LYS A 56 -35.12 0.69 -6.60
N THR A 57 -35.52 -0.26 -5.79
CA THR A 57 -36.90 -0.43 -5.32
C THR A 57 -37.24 0.69 -4.34
N SER A 58 -38.46 1.27 -4.44
CA SER A 58 -38.94 2.29 -3.50
C SER A 58 -39.26 1.64 -2.13
N ASP A 59 -39.22 2.43 -1.06
CA ASP A 59 -39.55 1.92 0.28
C ASP A 59 -40.95 1.29 0.37
N GLY A 60 -41.90 1.74 -0.45
CA GLY A 60 -43.24 1.18 -0.52
C GLY A 60 -43.32 -0.22 -1.14
N ASP A 61 -42.34 -0.61 -1.95
CA ASP A 61 -42.31 -1.91 -2.64
C ASP A 61 -41.44 -2.95 -1.90
N ARG A 62 -40.87 -2.56 -0.77
CA ARG A 62 -39.96 -3.42 0.00
C ARG A 62 -40.69 -4.64 0.59
N ASP A 63 -41.90 -4.49 1.07
CA ASP A 63 -42.71 -5.59 1.60
C ASP A 63 -43.08 -6.60 0.50
N ALA A 64 -43.36 -6.12 -0.71
CA ALA A 64 -43.59 -6.98 -1.87
C ALA A 64 -42.32 -7.77 -2.22
N LEU A 65 -41.14 -7.16 -2.12
CA LEU A 65 -39.86 -7.83 -2.36
C LEU A 65 -39.57 -8.88 -1.27
N VAL A 66 -39.89 -8.63 -0.01
CA VAL A 66 -39.79 -9.61 1.08
C VAL A 66 -40.66 -10.83 0.78
N ALA A 67 -41.92 -10.59 0.40
CA ALA A 67 -42.85 -11.69 0.07
C ALA A 67 -42.36 -12.51 -1.13
N LEU A 68 -41.79 -11.85 -2.16
CA LEU A 68 -41.25 -12.50 -3.34
C LEU A 68 -40.00 -13.35 -3.02
N VAL A 69 -39.09 -12.82 -2.21
CA VAL A 69 -37.89 -13.55 -1.74
C VAL A 69 -38.30 -14.79 -0.94
N GLU A 70 -39.22 -14.64 0.02
CA GLU A 70 -39.71 -15.77 0.79
C GLU A 70 -40.42 -16.81 -0.07
N ALA A 71 -41.22 -16.40 -1.04
CA ALA A 71 -41.89 -17.31 -1.97
C ALA A 71 -40.89 -18.08 -2.84
N ALA A 72 -39.91 -17.38 -3.41
CA ALA A 72 -38.88 -17.98 -4.25
C ALA A 72 -38.04 -19.01 -3.48
N LEU A 73 -37.61 -18.69 -2.26
CA LEU A 73 -36.75 -19.59 -1.46
C LEU A 73 -37.55 -20.75 -0.84
N LYS A 74 -38.82 -20.53 -0.48
CA LYS A 74 -39.73 -21.59 -0.02
C LYS A 74 -40.04 -22.64 -1.09
N LYS A 75 -40.07 -22.30 -2.35
CA LYS A 75 -40.25 -23.26 -3.45
C LYS A 75 -39.01 -24.12 -3.69
N ASN A 76 -37.85 -23.61 -3.30
CA ASN A 76 -36.54 -24.26 -3.51
C ASN A 76 -35.97 -24.84 -2.19
N THR A 77 -36.82 -25.59 -1.45
CA THR A 77 -36.43 -26.19 -0.16
C THR A 77 -35.34 -27.25 -0.29
N ALA A 78 -35.11 -27.81 -1.46
CA ALA A 78 -33.99 -28.72 -1.71
C ALA A 78 -32.61 -28.02 -1.69
N ILE A 79 -32.59 -26.69 -1.84
CA ILE A 79 -31.38 -25.87 -1.93
C ILE A 79 -31.23 -24.96 -0.72
N PHE A 80 -32.36 -24.42 -0.21
CA PHE A 80 -32.39 -23.47 0.87
C PHE A 80 -33.19 -24.00 2.06
N ALA A 81 -32.58 -24.13 3.23
CA ALA A 81 -33.27 -24.38 4.49
C ALA A 81 -33.58 -23.06 5.17
N ARG A 82 -34.80 -22.91 5.71
CA ARG A 82 -35.19 -21.75 6.54
C ARG A 82 -34.87 -22.07 7.99
N GLU A 83 -34.06 -21.22 8.60
CA GLU A 83 -33.79 -21.21 10.04
C GLU A 83 -34.40 -19.95 10.66
N GLU A 84 -34.92 -20.08 11.87
CA GLU A 84 -35.38 -18.96 12.67
C GLU A 84 -34.67 -19.02 14.02
N THR A 85 -33.94 -17.97 14.36
CA THR A 85 -33.22 -17.86 15.62
C THR A 85 -34.16 -17.50 16.74
N ASP A 86 -33.78 -17.77 17.99
CA ASP A 86 -34.57 -17.47 19.18
C ASP A 86 -34.93 -15.96 19.30
N ASP A 87 -34.16 -15.10 18.67
CA ASP A 87 -34.42 -13.65 18.58
C ASP A 87 -35.40 -13.27 17.43
N GLY A 88 -36.04 -14.23 16.78
CA GLY A 88 -37.00 -14.01 15.70
C GLY A 88 -36.35 -13.60 14.35
N VAL A 89 -35.03 -13.71 14.20
CA VAL A 89 -34.33 -13.41 12.95
C VAL A 89 -34.46 -14.60 12.01
N VAL A 90 -35.04 -14.36 10.84
CA VAL A 90 -35.14 -15.36 9.75
C VAL A 90 -33.86 -15.37 8.91
N ALA A 91 -33.29 -16.57 8.74
CA ALA A 91 -32.16 -16.79 7.86
C ALA A 91 -32.44 -17.96 6.90
N PHE A 92 -31.81 -17.92 5.72
CA PHE A 92 -31.81 -19.01 4.76
C PHE A 92 -30.40 -19.62 4.71
N VAL A 93 -30.33 -20.95 4.77
CA VAL A 93 -29.07 -21.70 4.81
C VAL A 93 -28.96 -22.57 3.57
N THR A 94 -27.81 -22.51 2.92
CA THR A 94 -27.46 -23.32 1.77
C THR A 94 -25.98 -23.71 1.83
N THR A 95 -25.50 -24.45 0.84
CA THR A 95 -24.06 -24.75 0.64
C THR A 95 -23.61 -24.30 -0.74
N ARG A 96 -22.34 -24.28 -1.01
CA ARG A 96 -21.80 -23.85 -2.32
C ARG A 96 -22.20 -24.76 -3.48
N ASP A 97 -22.47 -26.02 -3.25
CA ASP A 97 -22.92 -27.00 -4.24
C ASP A 97 -24.43 -27.11 -4.33
N GLY A 98 -25.19 -26.36 -3.51
CA GLY A 98 -26.65 -26.36 -3.52
C GLY A 98 -27.27 -27.57 -2.82
N ALA A 99 -26.49 -28.39 -2.15
CA ALA A 99 -27.01 -29.43 -1.27
C ALA A 99 -27.41 -28.77 0.05
N LEU A 100 -28.51 -29.23 0.65
CA LEU A 100 -28.79 -28.79 2.04
C LEU A 100 -27.66 -29.28 2.94
N PRO A 101 -27.19 -28.45 3.87
CA PRO A 101 -26.26 -28.93 4.87
C PRO A 101 -26.97 -30.09 5.58
N VAL A 102 -26.40 -31.26 5.50
CA VAL A 102 -26.83 -32.35 6.38
C VAL A 102 -26.74 -31.75 7.78
N ALA A 103 -27.83 -31.79 8.52
CA ALA A 103 -27.85 -31.35 9.90
C ALA A 103 -26.79 -32.15 10.65
N ALA A 104 -25.55 -31.73 10.51
CA ALA A 104 -24.53 -32.10 11.45
C ALA A 104 -25.11 -31.57 12.74
N VAL A 105 -25.50 -32.44 13.64
CA VAL A 105 -25.62 -32.12 15.04
C VAL A 105 -24.35 -31.32 15.28
N VAL A 106 -24.49 -29.98 15.38
CA VAL A 106 -23.36 -29.14 15.75
C VAL A 106 -23.10 -29.56 17.16
N ASP A 107 -22.21 -30.54 17.27
CA ASP A 107 -21.76 -30.99 18.56
C ASP A 107 -21.03 -29.81 19.17
N THR A 108 -21.79 -29.02 19.95
CA THR A 108 -21.27 -27.89 20.72
C THR A 108 -20.18 -28.35 21.69
N SER A 109 -19.98 -29.68 21.81
CA SER A 109 -18.84 -30.25 22.54
C SER A 109 -17.49 -29.88 21.94
N HIS A 110 -17.44 -29.45 20.68
CA HIS A 110 -16.23 -28.95 20.01
C HIS A 110 -16.08 -27.42 20.05
N SER A 111 -16.82 -26.72 20.92
CA SER A 111 -16.48 -25.32 21.18
C SER A 111 -15.00 -25.22 21.61
N LEU A 112 -14.29 -24.17 21.17
CA LEU A 112 -12.89 -23.92 21.52
C LEU A 112 -12.66 -24.05 23.03
N ALA A 113 -13.60 -23.60 23.88
CA ALA A 113 -13.56 -23.74 25.33
C ALA A 113 -13.51 -25.22 25.77
N LYS A 114 -14.28 -26.10 25.15
CA LYS A 114 -14.28 -27.53 25.50
C LYS A 114 -13.03 -28.26 24.99
N ARG A 115 -12.46 -27.85 23.85
CA ARG A 115 -11.15 -28.33 23.38
C ARG A 115 -10.00 -27.97 24.33
N PHE A 116 -10.08 -26.83 24.99
CA PHE A 116 -9.11 -26.46 26.01
C PHE A 116 -9.31 -27.18 27.35
N MET A 117 -10.55 -27.50 27.70
CA MET A 117 -10.88 -28.15 28.97
C MET A 117 -10.78 -29.69 28.92
N ASP A 118 -11.10 -30.28 27.75
CA ASP A 118 -10.96 -31.72 27.46
C ASP A 118 -10.19 -31.91 26.15
N PRO A 119 -8.87 -31.84 26.14
CA PRO A 119 -8.08 -32.05 24.93
C PRO A 119 -8.34 -33.47 24.42
N VAL A 120 -8.89 -33.57 23.21
CA VAL A 120 -9.02 -34.86 22.50
C VAL A 120 -7.62 -35.44 22.41
N ALA A 121 -7.44 -36.66 22.90
CA ALA A 121 -6.16 -37.35 22.79
C ALA A 121 -5.67 -37.30 21.33
N ALA A 122 -4.48 -36.78 21.12
CA ALA A 122 -3.93 -36.70 19.78
C ALA A 122 -3.96 -38.09 19.13
N PRO A 123 -4.40 -38.24 17.87
CA PRO A 123 -4.33 -39.53 17.19
C PRO A 123 -2.89 -40.04 17.28
N PRO A 124 -2.70 -41.33 17.50
CA PRO A 124 -1.37 -41.92 17.57
C PRO A 124 -0.58 -41.47 16.31
N PRO A 125 0.67 -41.07 16.46
CA PRO A 125 1.46 -40.65 15.30
C PRO A 125 1.40 -41.74 14.25
N PRO A 126 1.23 -41.42 12.96
CA PRO A 126 1.22 -42.41 11.90
C PRO A 126 2.48 -43.24 12.03
N VAL A 127 2.29 -44.58 12.06
CA VAL A 127 3.42 -45.51 12.11
C VAL A 127 4.37 -45.14 10.98
N ALA A 128 5.54 -44.65 11.35
CA ALA A 128 6.52 -44.15 10.39
C ALA A 128 6.81 -45.31 9.42
N ALA A 129 6.47 -45.11 8.14
CA ALA A 129 6.90 -46.02 7.09
C ALA A 129 8.41 -46.23 7.22
N PRO A 130 8.93 -47.46 7.05
CA PRO A 130 10.34 -47.73 7.19
C PRO A 130 11.14 -46.74 6.34
N ARG A 131 11.93 -45.91 6.99
CA ARG A 131 12.76 -44.93 6.32
C ARG A 131 13.68 -45.67 5.36
N LYS A 132 13.55 -45.40 4.07
CA LYS A 132 14.60 -45.78 3.13
C LYS A 132 15.91 -45.21 3.68
N PRO A 133 17.00 -46.03 3.70
CA PRO A 133 18.29 -45.52 4.11
C PRO A 133 18.60 -44.26 3.33
N ALA A 134 18.92 -43.19 4.05
CA ALA A 134 19.32 -41.94 3.42
C ALA A 134 20.55 -42.24 2.54
N PRO A 135 20.58 -41.70 1.31
CA PRO A 135 21.78 -41.81 0.49
C PRO A 135 22.94 -41.22 1.28
N MET A 136 24.07 -41.96 1.33
CA MET A 136 25.29 -41.44 1.97
C MET A 136 25.70 -40.17 1.24
N ILE A 137 25.48 -39.04 1.87
CA ILE A 137 25.95 -37.74 1.39
C ILE A 137 27.40 -37.62 1.79
N ALA A 138 28.27 -37.37 0.80
CA ALA A 138 29.71 -37.19 1.06
C ALA A 138 29.90 -36.00 2.03
N GLU A 139 30.82 -36.20 2.99
CA GLU A 139 31.20 -35.14 3.94
C GLU A 139 31.57 -33.85 3.16
N GLY A 140 30.96 -32.73 3.54
CA GLY A 140 31.12 -31.43 2.87
C GLY A 140 29.93 -30.94 2.04
N TRP A 141 28.95 -31.78 1.73
CA TRP A 141 27.74 -31.35 0.98
C TRP A 141 26.71 -30.64 1.86
N SER A 142 26.74 -30.86 3.15
CA SER A 142 25.85 -30.26 4.14
C SER A 142 26.08 -28.75 4.38
N GLN A 143 27.18 -28.21 3.85
CA GLN A 143 27.54 -26.79 4.03
C GLN A 143 27.27 -25.91 2.80
N ARG A 144 26.73 -26.48 1.72
CA ARG A 144 26.39 -25.69 0.54
C ARG A 144 24.88 -25.51 0.46
N PRO A 145 24.37 -24.31 0.16
CA PRO A 145 22.95 -24.08 -0.05
C PRO A 145 22.46 -24.93 -1.22
N VAL A 146 21.28 -25.52 -1.05
CA VAL A 146 20.69 -26.46 -2.03
C VAL A 146 20.31 -25.76 -3.35
N PHE A 147 20.17 -24.42 -3.31
CA PHE A 147 19.88 -23.57 -4.46
C PHE A 147 20.75 -22.32 -4.44
N PRO A 148 22.01 -22.40 -4.92
CA PRO A 148 22.92 -21.24 -4.96
C PRO A 148 22.42 -20.10 -5.84
N GLU A 149 21.49 -20.38 -6.77
CA GLU A 149 20.91 -19.40 -7.71
C GLU A 149 19.87 -18.47 -7.06
N LEU A 150 19.42 -18.77 -5.83
CA LEU A 150 18.47 -17.91 -5.09
C LEU A 150 19.15 -16.88 -4.20
N PHE A 151 20.45 -16.96 -4.06
CA PHE A 151 21.25 -16.00 -3.30
C PHE A 151 22.16 -15.26 -4.28
N ASP A 152 21.77 -14.03 -4.63
CA ASP A 152 22.61 -13.12 -5.39
C ASP A 152 23.75 -12.67 -4.47
N ASP A 153 24.92 -13.27 -4.64
CA ASP A 153 26.15 -12.99 -3.87
C ASP A 153 26.68 -11.54 -4.06
N GLY A 154 25.93 -10.70 -4.76
CA GLY A 154 26.35 -9.34 -5.12
C GLY A 154 26.16 -8.26 -4.05
N GLU A 155 25.49 -8.51 -2.93
CA GLU A 155 25.15 -7.45 -1.95
C GLU A 155 25.52 -7.76 -0.48
N LEU A 156 26.31 -8.77 -0.20
CA LEU A 156 26.89 -8.92 1.14
C LEU A 156 28.25 -8.20 1.15
N GLY A 157 28.20 -6.91 1.52
CA GLY A 157 29.39 -6.17 1.92
C GLY A 157 30.11 -6.94 3.03
N GLU A 158 31.42 -6.97 2.93
CA GLU A 158 32.32 -7.54 3.92
C GLU A 158 31.89 -7.17 5.35
N ALA A 159 31.22 -8.11 6.03
CA ALA A 159 31.07 -8.09 7.45
C ALA A 159 32.00 -9.18 8.00
N ASP A 160 32.97 -8.72 8.78
CA ASP A 160 34.00 -9.48 9.44
C ASP A 160 33.58 -10.88 9.88
N VAL A 161 34.27 -11.86 9.38
CA VAL A 161 34.26 -13.24 9.89
C VAL A 161 34.89 -13.22 11.28
N VAL A 162 34.08 -13.18 12.32
CA VAL A 162 34.52 -13.43 13.67
C VAL A 162 34.67 -14.93 13.85
N GLU A 163 35.92 -15.34 13.91
CA GLU A 163 36.39 -16.70 14.19
C GLU A 163 35.86 -17.18 15.56
N SER A 164 35.07 -18.25 15.54
CA SER A 164 34.54 -18.92 16.73
C SER A 164 35.66 -19.60 17.50
N VAL A 165 36.08 -19.03 18.64
CA VAL A 165 36.90 -19.68 19.62
C VAL A 165 36.04 -20.18 20.77
N ALA A 166 36.17 -21.48 21.05
CA ALA A 166 35.49 -22.21 22.11
C ALA A 166 35.86 -21.72 23.53
N PRO A 167 35.00 -21.93 24.53
CA PRO A 167 35.16 -21.36 25.86
C PRO A 167 36.08 -22.20 26.77
N THR A 168 36.91 -21.54 27.56
CA THR A 168 37.53 -22.10 28.76
C THR A 168 37.34 -21.16 29.96
N PRO A 169 37.14 -21.68 31.16
CA PRO A 169 36.57 -20.97 32.28
C PRO A 169 37.60 -20.34 33.23
N GLY A 170 37.19 -19.34 33.97
CA GLY A 170 37.95 -18.86 35.14
C GLY A 170 37.67 -17.41 35.54
N ILE A 171 36.93 -17.24 36.63
CA ILE A 171 36.69 -16.04 37.42
C ILE A 171 37.98 -15.67 38.18
N PRO A 172 38.31 -14.41 38.59
CA PRO A 172 37.51 -13.65 39.54
C PRO A 172 37.38 -12.13 39.33
N ALA A 173 36.42 -11.57 40.05
CA ALA A 173 36.06 -10.19 40.19
C ALA A 173 37.16 -9.29 40.77
N LEU A 174 37.15 -8.00 40.38
CA LEU A 174 37.62 -6.88 41.18
C LEU A 174 36.80 -5.61 40.88
N GLU A 175 36.52 -4.91 41.97
CA GLU A 175 35.67 -3.76 42.16
C GLU A 175 36.21 -2.43 41.58
N PRO A 176 35.42 -1.35 41.66
CA PRO A 176 35.60 -0.15 40.87
C PRO A 176 36.49 0.91 41.52
N THR A 177 37.20 1.68 40.74
CA THR A 177 37.88 2.90 41.21
C THR A 177 37.46 4.12 40.40
N ALA A 178 37.14 5.17 41.12
CA ALA A 178 36.69 6.48 40.69
C ALA A 178 37.81 7.34 40.04
N PRO A 179 37.46 8.51 39.46
CA PRO A 179 38.29 9.22 38.48
C PRO A 179 39.29 10.21 39.12
N PRO A 180 40.28 10.67 38.40
CA PRO A 180 40.94 11.95 38.73
C PRO A 180 40.57 13.07 37.75
N THR A 181 40.24 14.18 38.38
CA THR A 181 40.21 15.54 37.90
C THR A 181 41.59 16.06 37.47
N GLY A 182 41.58 16.94 36.50
CA GLY A 182 42.61 17.97 36.44
C GLY A 182 43.17 18.31 35.06
N GLY A 183 43.08 19.58 34.71
CA GLY A 183 44.15 20.31 34.05
C GLY A 183 43.82 20.91 32.69
N GLU A 184 43.58 22.18 32.74
CA GLU A 184 43.62 23.21 31.69
C GLU A 184 44.75 23.01 30.67
N ASP A 185 44.47 23.29 29.39
CA ASP A 185 45.38 24.19 28.66
C ASP A 185 44.66 24.76 27.42
N VAL A 186 44.62 26.12 27.42
CA VAL A 186 44.17 27.02 26.38
C VAL A 186 45.27 27.15 25.33
N VAL A 187 44.97 26.84 24.07
CA VAL A 187 45.80 27.29 22.96
C VAL A 187 45.02 28.27 22.07
N VAL A 188 45.37 29.50 22.19
CA VAL A 188 45.02 30.61 21.32
C VAL A 188 45.84 30.50 20.04
N VAL A 189 45.21 30.44 18.86
CA VAL A 189 45.88 30.71 17.59
C VAL A 189 45.24 31.91 16.91
N ALA A 190 46.08 32.84 16.61
CA ALA A 190 45.83 34.20 16.13
C ALA A 190 45.27 34.28 14.70
N ALA A 191 44.47 35.31 14.50
CA ALA A 191 44.03 35.81 13.21
C ALA A 191 45.15 36.56 12.45
N PRO A 192 45.15 36.61 11.13
CA PRO A 192 45.85 37.64 10.40
C PRO A 192 44.95 38.84 10.09
N THR A 193 45.48 39.97 10.44
CA THR A 193 45.04 41.33 10.20
C THR A 193 45.14 41.69 8.71
N ALA A 194 44.14 42.32 8.15
CA ALA A 194 44.31 43.27 7.05
C ALA A 194 43.42 44.48 7.28
N ALA A 195 44.08 45.60 7.29
CA ALA A 195 43.56 46.91 7.60
C ALA A 195 42.89 47.58 6.39
N ASP A 196 42.16 48.64 6.75
CA ASP A 196 41.78 49.87 6.05
C ASP A 196 40.43 49.89 5.31
N THR A 197 39.50 50.59 5.84
CA THR A 197 39.18 51.97 5.51
C THR A 197 38.01 52.44 6.39
N ILE A 198 38.22 53.48 7.15
CA ILE A 198 37.23 54.15 7.98
C ILE A 198 36.49 55.18 7.11
N GLU A 199 35.19 55.02 6.97
CA GLU A 199 34.28 56.07 6.54
C GLU A 199 33.31 56.42 7.67
N PRO A 200 32.95 57.69 7.88
CA PRO A 200 32.41 58.17 9.15
C PRO A 200 30.94 57.81 9.34
N ALA A 201 30.62 57.48 10.58
CA ALA A 201 29.31 57.12 11.09
C ALA A 201 28.23 58.17 10.77
N ALA A 202 27.20 57.74 10.07
CA ALA A 202 25.93 58.48 10.01
C ALA A 202 25.19 58.30 11.34
N SER A 203 24.70 59.38 11.88
CA SER A 203 23.88 59.45 13.10
C SER A 203 22.70 58.51 13.06
N PRO A 204 22.33 57.85 14.16
CA PRO A 204 21.16 57.00 14.22
C PRO A 204 19.88 57.80 13.99
N ALA A 205 19.10 57.39 13.01
CA ALA A 205 17.75 57.90 12.81
C ALA A 205 16.90 57.62 14.06
N PRO A 206 15.94 58.45 14.41
CA PRO A 206 15.12 58.26 15.59
C PRO A 206 14.31 56.96 15.43
N THR A 207 14.47 56.04 16.38
CA THR A 207 13.71 54.83 16.53
C THR A 207 12.22 55.18 16.58
N ALA A 208 11.47 54.77 15.59
CA ALA A 208 10.01 54.87 15.62
C ALA A 208 9.50 54.17 16.89
N PRO A 209 8.51 54.72 17.59
CA PRO A 209 7.98 54.09 18.78
C PRO A 209 7.43 52.71 18.39
N LEU A 210 7.87 51.68 19.11
CA LEU A 210 7.31 50.36 19.03
C LEU A 210 5.79 50.47 19.17
N ALA A 211 5.07 50.01 18.18
CA ALA A 211 3.63 49.92 18.24
C ALA A 211 3.25 49.18 19.55
N PRO A 212 2.26 49.67 20.30
CA PRO A 212 1.81 48.95 21.48
C PRO A 212 1.41 47.51 21.11
N PRO A 213 1.68 46.52 21.97
CA PRO A 213 1.26 45.15 21.71
C PRO A 213 -0.24 45.15 21.39
N PRO A 214 -0.69 44.38 20.42
CA PRO A 214 -2.09 44.32 20.06
C PRO A 214 -2.90 44.00 21.31
N ALA A 215 -4.00 44.73 21.51
CA ALA A 215 -4.91 44.48 22.61
C ALA A 215 -5.35 43.00 22.55
N PRO A 216 -5.50 42.32 23.69
CA PRO A 216 -5.98 40.94 23.70
C PRO A 216 -7.32 40.87 22.97
N ALA A 217 -7.40 40.03 21.95
CA ALA A 217 -8.64 39.81 21.20
C ALA A 217 -9.72 39.34 22.19
N ALA A 218 -10.92 39.91 22.07
CA ALA A 218 -12.05 39.40 22.86
C ALA A 218 -12.32 37.94 22.45
N LEU A 219 -12.76 37.12 23.40
CA LEU A 219 -13.00 35.69 23.16
C LEU A 219 -14.03 35.44 22.02
N ASP A 220 -14.98 36.36 21.88
CA ASP A 220 -16.01 36.36 20.85
C ASP A 220 -15.46 36.62 19.42
N ASP A 221 -14.26 37.21 19.32
CA ASP A 221 -13.61 37.47 18.03
C ASP A 221 -12.73 36.28 17.54
N LEU A 222 -12.56 35.23 18.36
CA LEU A 222 -11.74 34.07 18.04
C LEU A 222 -12.57 32.98 17.36
N SER A 223 -12.04 32.43 16.30
CA SER A 223 -12.64 31.20 15.72
C SER A 223 -12.45 30.01 16.68
N VAL A 224 -13.32 29.00 16.55
CA VAL A 224 -13.22 27.75 17.34
C VAL A 224 -11.85 27.10 17.18
N GLU A 225 -11.27 27.16 15.97
CA GLU A 225 -9.94 26.61 15.68
C GLU A 225 -8.83 27.36 16.42
N GLN A 226 -8.93 28.68 16.51
CA GLN A 226 -7.96 29.49 17.26
C GLN A 226 -8.03 29.20 18.76
N VAL A 227 -9.25 29.06 19.31
CA VAL A 227 -9.46 28.68 20.72
C VAL A 227 -8.90 27.29 20.98
N ARG A 228 -9.17 26.33 20.08
CA ARG A 228 -8.65 24.97 20.17
C ARG A 228 -7.12 24.94 20.16
N ALA A 229 -6.50 25.66 19.22
CA ALA A 229 -5.04 25.74 19.13
C ALA A 229 -4.42 26.37 20.40
N ALA A 230 -5.02 27.43 20.94
CA ALA A 230 -4.54 28.07 22.16
C ALA A 230 -4.68 27.13 23.40
N LEU A 231 -5.77 26.40 23.49
CA LEU A 231 -5.97 25.41 24.56
C LEU A 231 -4.97 24.25 24.42
N ALA A 232 -4.76 23.71 23.23
CA ALA A 232 -3.79 22.66 22.98
C ALA A 232 -2.38 23.09 23.40
N ALA A 233 -1.93 24.25 22.93
CA ALA A 233 -0.63 24.81 23.30
C ALA A 233 -0.48 25.02 24.83
N ARG A 234 -1.56 25.38 25.53
CA ARG A 234 -1.54 25.52 26.98
C ARG A 234 -1.47 24.18 27.71
N LEU A 235 -2.22 23.18 27.22
CA LEU A 235 -2.22 21.83 27.79
C LEU A 235 -0.90 21.11 27.58
N GLU A 236 -0.22 21.33 26.47
CA GLU A 236 1.13 20.79 26.19
C GLU A 236 2.19 21.28 27.19
N LEU A 237 2.02 22.48 27.73
CA LEU A 237 2.92 23.07 28.72
C LEU A 237 2.57 22.70 30.17
N ASP A 238 1.50 21.98 30.41
CA ASP A 238 1.02 21.65 31.74
C ASP A 238 1.31 20.18 32.07
N ASP A 239 2.28 19.92 32.94
CA ASP A 239 2.74 18.58 33.34
C ASP A 239 1.64 17.69 33.97
N ARG A 240 0.47 18.25 34.30
CA ARG A 240 -0.67 17.48 34.80
C ARG A 240 -1.43 16.75 33.70
N PHE A 241 -1.13 17.05 32.44
CA PHE A 241 -1.78 16.44 31.30
C PHE A 241 -0.74 15.72 30.42
N VAL A 242 -1.18 14.64 29.85
CA VAL A 242 -0.42 13.90 28.83
C VAL A 242 -1.24 13.88 27.54
N SER A 243 -0.55 13.79 26.40
CA SER A 243 -1.17 13.83 25.08
C SER A 243 -0.92 12.58 24.27
N PHE A 244 -1.91 12.22 23.46
CA PHE A 244 -1.79 11.25 22.39
C PHE A 244 -2.51 11.80 21.15
N GLY A 245 -1.74 12.12 20.12
CA GLY A 245 -2.23 12.87 18.96
C GLY A 245 -2.82 14.22 19.37
N ASP A 246 -4.07 14.47 19.04
CA ASP A 246 -4.80 15.71 19.38
C ASP A 246 -5.61 15.62 20.67
N ARG A 247 -5.44 14.58 21.47
CA ARG A 247 -6.18 14.36 22.73
C ARG A 247 -5.28 14.55 23.93
N PHE A 248 -5.82 15.21 24.95
CA PHE A 248 -5.21 15.44 26.25
C PHE A 248 -5.97 14.70 27.33
N PHE A 249 -5.24 14.18 28.33
CA PHE A 249 -5.83 13.46 29.44
C PHE A 249 -5.06 13.72 30.75
N PRO A 250 -5.73 13.82 31.91
CA PRO A 250 -5.04 13.97 33.20
C PRO A 250 -4.09 12.80 33.48
N GLU A 251 -2.83 13.10 33.81
CA GLU A 251 -1.79 12.07 34.02
C GLU A 251 -2.14 11.11 35.15
N ASP A 252 -2.77 11.61 36.22
CA ASP A 252 -3.17 10.83 37.38
C ASP A 252 -4.28 9.81 37.11
N MET A 253 -5.02 10.00 36.01
CA MET A 253 -6.08 9.09 35.55
C MET A 253 -5.61 8.08 34.50
N VAL A 254 -4.34 8.12 34.10
CA VAL A 254 -3.80 7.19 33.12
C VAL A 254 -3.55 5.82 33.75
N ASP A 255 -4.13 4.76 33.19
CA ASP A 255 -3.91 3.38 33.62
C ASP A 255 -2.45 2.99 33.44
N ARG A 256 -1.90 2.27 34.41
CA ARG A 256 -0.50 1.79 34.37
C ARG A 256 -0.44 0.40 33.78
N TYR A 257 0.28 0.26 32.68
CA TYR A 257 0.58 -1.03 32.05
C TYR A 257 1.97 -1.51 32.45
N SER A 258 2.05 -2.73 32.94
CA SER A 258 3.33 -3.37 33.29
C SER A 258 4.09 -3.81 32.03
N ARG A 259 5.40 -4.13 32.18
CA ARG A 259 6.18 -4.75 31.10
C ARG A 259 5.60 -6.10 30.65
N GLY A 260 4.98 -6.84 31.56
CA GLY A 260 4.28 -8.09 31.24
C GLY A 260 3.06 -7.86 30.33
N ASP A 261 2.30 -6.77 30.58
CA ASP A 261 1.15 -6.42 29.78
C ASP A 261 1.57 -6.00 28.36
N LEU A 262 2.61 -5.19 28.24
CA LEU A 262 3.16 -4.79 26.94
C LEU A 262 3.69 -5.99 26.14
N ARG A 263 4.34 -6.94 26.82
CA ARG A 263 4.77 -8.18 26.18
C ARG A 263 3.57 -8.98 25.63
N ARG A 264 2.49 -9.09 26.39
CA ARG A 264 1.25 -9.78 25.96
C ARG A 264 0.64 -9.08 24.74
N VAL A 265 0.61 -7.74 24.72
CA VAL A 265 0.15 -6.94 23.57
C VAL A 265 0.99 -7.27 22.33
N ARG A 266 2.32 -7.26 22.47
CA ARG A 266 3.23 -7.58 21.37
C ARG A 266 3.03 -9.00 20.85
N GLU A 267 2.99 -9.98 21.75
CA GLU A 267 2.77 -11.40 21.41
C GLU A 267 1.45 -11.58 20.66
N TYR A 268 0.38 -10.90 21.09
CA TYR A 268 -0.93 -10.97 20.47
C TYR A 268 -0.95 -10.35 19.06
N ILE A 269 -0.30 -9.20 18.84
CA ILE A 269 -0.16 -8.60 17.50
C ILE A 269 0.65 -9.54 16.58
N VAL A 270 1.75 -10.12 17.06
CA VAL A 270 2.57 -11.04 16.28
C VAL A 270 1.82 -12.34 15.95
N GLU A 271 1.03 -12.88 16.89
CA GLU A 271 0.24 -14.09 16.69
C GLU A 271 -0.86 -13.87 15.65
N THR A 272 -1.50 -12.69 15.69
CA THR A 272 -2.55 -12.33 14.72
C THR A 272 -1.95 -12.01 13.35
N ASN A 273 -0.67 -11.61 13.30
CA ASN A 273 0.05 -11.19 12.09
C ASN A 273 -0.64 -10.05 11.30
N GLU A 274 -1.39 -9.20 12.01
CA GLU A 274 -2.08 -8.04 11.49
C GLU A 274 -2.05 -6.90 12.52
N PRO A 275 -2.09 -5.62 12.08
CA PRO A 275 -2.29 -4.50 12.99
C PRO A 275 -3.62 -4.62 13.73
N LEU A 276 -3.61 -4.38 15.04
CA LEU A 276 -4.80 -4.49 15.89
C LEU A 276 -5.26 -3.13 16.39
N SER A 277 -6.58 -2.96 16.52
CA SER A 277 -7.15 -1.74 17.07
C SER A 277 -6.98 -1.68 18.59
N ASP A 278 -6.96 -0.45 19.12
CA ASP A 278 -6.96 -0.20 20.56
C ASP A 278 -8.15 -0.91 21.25
N GLU A 279 -9.30 -0.98 20.59
CA GLU A 279 -10.50 -1.67 21.07
C GLU A 279 -10.29 -3.18 21.15
N GLN A 280 -9.72 -3.79 20.10
CA GLN A 280 -9.41 -5.23 20.08
C GLN A 280 -8.41 -5.59 21.18
N LEU A 281 -7.35 -4.77 21.37
CA LEU A 281 -6.36 -4.97 22.41
C LEU A 281 -6.98 -4.90 23.81
N LEU A 282 -7.83 -3.89 24.06
CA LEU A 282 -8.50 -3.71 25.34
C LEU A 282 -9.48 -4.86 25.65
N GLN A 283 -10.25 -5.28 24.65
CA GLN A 283 -11.22 -6.35 24.82
C GLN A 283 -10.54 -7.71 25.02
N ALA A 284 -9.56 -8.06 24.17
CA ALA A 284 -8.95 -9.38 24.20
C ALA A 284 -8.01 -9.60 25.38
N LEU A 285 -7.21 -8.60 25.74
CA LEU A 285 -6.14 -8.75 26.75
C LEU A 285 -6.49 -8.22 28.13
N PHE A 286 -7.36 -7.21 28.19
CA PHE A 286 -7.67 -6.50 29.43
C PHE A 286 -9.16 -6.61 29.83
N ASN A 287 -9.97 -7.33 29.03
CA ASN A 287 -11.40 -7.53 29.25
C ASN A 287 -12.18 -6.21 29.49
N ARG A 288 -11.76 -5.13 28.84
CA ARG A 288 -12.44 -3.83 28.87
C ARG A 288 -13.42 -3.74 27.70
N ARG A 289 -14.64 -3.30 27.99
CA ARG A 289 -15.71 -3.18 27.00
C ARG A 289 -16.17 -1.74 26.85
N PRO A 290 -16.70 -1.33 25.70
CA PRO A 290 -17.19 0.04 25.47
C PRO A 290 -18.21 0.54 26.49
N ASN A 291 -18.92 -0.36 27.14
CA ASN A 291 -19.94 -0.01 28.18
C ASN A 291 -19.32 0.22 29.58
N ASP A 292 -18.03 0.00 29.75
CA ASP A 292 -17.38 0.21 31.04
C ASP A 292 -17.21 1.72 31.31
N PRO A 293 -17.52 2.22 32.52
CA PRO A 293 -17.42 3.65 32.85
C PRO A 293 -15.99 4.22 32.65
N THR A 294 -14.99 3.36 32.76
CA THR A 294 -13.55 3.72 32.61
C THR A 294 -12.99 3.38 31.25
N TYR A 295 -13.84 3.01 30.27
CA TYR A 295 -13.36 2.57 28.97
C TYR A 295 -12.57 3.63 28.22
N ASP A 296 -13.05 4.88 28.19
CA ASP A 296 -12.35 5.98 27.51
C ASP A 296 -10.99 6.28 28.12
N ALA A 297 -10.90 6.19 29.47
CA ALA A 297 -9.62 6.32 30.17
C ALA A 297 -8.66 5.18 29.81
N ALA A 298 -9.13 3.94 29.81
CA ALA A 298 -8.33 2.78 29.42
C ALA A 298 -7.91 2.88 27.95
N ARG A 299 -8.81 3.32 27.07
CA ARG A 299 -8.53 3.54 25.64
C ARG A 299 -7.48 4.61 25.41
N PHE A 300 -7.54 5.74 26.11
CA PHE A 300 -6.50 6.74 26.07
C PHE A 300 -5.18 6.17 26.59
N SER A 301 -5.21 5.51 27.74
CA SER A 301 -4.03 5.00 28.46
C SER A 301 -3.23 3.99 27.64
N ILE A 302 -3.91 3.03 26.96
CA ILE A 302 -3.21 2.06 26.11
C ILE A 302 -2.51 2.74 24.94
N ASN A 303 -3.20 3.67 24.24
CA ASN A 303 -2.62 4.41 23.13
C ASN A 303 -1.42 5.27 23.56
N TYR A 304 -1.58 6.00 24.68
CA TYR A 304 -0.49 6.79 25.26
C TYR A 304 0.70 5.90 25.64
N ARG A 305 0.45 4.76 26.26
CA ARG A 305 1.52 3.88 26.69
C ARG A 305 2.27 3.26 25.51
N LEU A 306 1.58 2.76 24.50
CA LEU A 306 2.20 2.17 23.32
C LEU A 306 3.01 3.22 22.54
N SER A 307 2.54 4.47 22.44
CA SER A 307 3.26 5.55 21.75
C SER A 307 4.61 5.91 22.41
N ARG A 308 4.79 5.57 23.68
CA ARG A 308 6.07 5.77 24.40
C ARG A 308 7.08 4.64 24.18
N GLU A 309 6.62 3.49 23.70
CA GLU A 309 7.46 2.30 23.49
C GLU A 309 7.82 2.12 21.98
N LYS A 310 8.32 3.17 21.36
CA LYS A 310 8.64 3.26 19.91
C LYS A 310 9.61 2.19 19.39
N ARG A 311 10.32 1.49 20.28
CA ARG A 311 11.22 0.39 19.91
C ARG A 311 10.49 -0.94 19.69
N GLU A 312 9.31 -1.08 20.27
CA GLU A 312 8.54 -2.32 20.24
C GLU A 312 7.25 -2.17 19.42
N PHE A 313 6.63 -0.99 19.46
CA PHE A 313 5.33 -0.73 18.82
C PHE A 313 5.43 0.41 17.82
N GLU A 314 4.63 0.29 16.77
CA GLU A 314 4.46 1.30 15.74
C GLU A 314 2.96 1.61 15.58
N PHE A 315 2.64 2.91 15.62
CA PHE A 315 1.28 3.35 15.34
C PHE A 315 1.08 3.39 13.82
N VAL A 316 0.14 2.58 13.35
CA VAL A 316 -0.20 2.45 11.92
C VAL A 316 -1.66 2.74 11.66
N GLY A 317 -2.32 3.41 12.57
CA GLY A 317 -3.72 3.81 12.48
C GLY A 317 -3.91 5.22 11.93
N THR A 318 -5.15 5.66 12.02
CA THR A 318 -5.59 7.03 11.73
C THR A 318 -6.20 7.65 12.98
N ARG A 319 -6.73 8.85 12.87
CA ARG A 319 -7.38 9.53 14.01
C ARG A 319 -8.57 8.74 14.57
N ASP A 320 -9.39 8.22 13.68
CA ASP A 320 -10.62 7.50 14.04
C ASP A 320 -10.40 5.99 14.16
N SER A 321 -9.51 5.42 13.33
CA SER A 321 -9.15 4.01 13.34
C SER A 321 -7.74 3.82 13.90
N ARG A 322 -7.63 3.69 15.24
CA ARG A 322 -6.35 3.59 15.92
C ARG A 322 -5.83 2.17 15.90
N LEU A 323 -4.85 1.93 15.05
CA LEU A 323 -4.24 0.62 14.85
C LEU A 323 -2.79 0.62 15.32
N TRP A 324 -2.40 -0.47 15.96
CA TRP A 324 -1.06 -0.71 16.46
C TRP A 324 -0.45 -1.95 15.82
N SER A 325 0.80 -1.80 15.43
CA SER A 325 1.66 -2.88 14.93
C SER A 325 2.90 -3.02 15.80
N THR A 326 3.67 -4.07 15.57
CA THR A 326 4.99 -4.25 16.20
C THR A 326 6.09 -3.97 15.20
N VAL A 327 7.18 -3.40 15.67
CA VAL A 327 8.39 -3.19 14.86
C VAL A 327 8.88 -4.55 14.34
N GLY A 328 8.95 -4.68 13.03
CA GLY A 328 9.38 -5.93 12.37
C GLY A 328 8.23 -6.83 11.88
N LEU A 329 6.97 -6.44 12.09
CA LEU A 329 5.86 -7.09 11.39
C LEU A 329 5.99 -6.83 9.87
N ALA A 330 5.66 -7.83 9.06
CA ALA A 330 5.71 -7.66 7.60
C ALA A 330 4.78 -6.53 7.16
N PRO A 331 5.20 -5.68 6.21
CA PRO A 331 4.33 -4.64 5.66
C PRO A 331 3.12 -5.27 4.96
N LEU A 332 1.97 -4.60 5.02
CA LEU A 332 0.71 -5.07 4.42
C LEU A 332 0.76 -5.17 2.90
N GLY A 333 1.58 -4.36 2.26
CA GLY A 333 1.75 -4.37 0.81
C GLY A 333 3.22 -4.53 0.44
N THR A 334 3.49 -5.44 -0.49
CA THR A 334 4.81 -5.59 -1.10
C THR A 334 4.78 -5.03 -2.51
N THR A 335 5.86 -4.41 -2.95
CA THR A 335 6.00 -3.92 -4.31
C THR A 335 7.18 -4.61 -4.97
N LEU A 336 7.10 -4.81 -6.28
CA LEU A 336 8.22 -5.32 -7.09
C LEU A 336 9.40 -4.34 -7.14
N ARG A 337 9.21 -3.09 -6.70
CA ARG A 337 10.23 -2.05 -6.62
C ARG A 337 10.52 -1.67 -5.18
N LYS A 338 11.76 -1.26 -4.92
CA LYS A 338 12.19 -0.79 -3.59
C LYS A 338 11.41 0.46 -3.18
N ALA A 339 10.95 0.50 -1.93
CA ALA A 339 10.20 1.64 -1.39
C ALA A 339 10.94 2.99 -1.53
N SER A 340 12.28 2.97 -1.46
CA SER A 340 13.11 4.16 -1.67
C SER A 340 13.05 4.71 -3.09
N GLU A 341 12.96 3.83 -4.08
CA GLU A 341 12.83 4.21 -5.48
C GLU A 341 11.44 4.79 -5.77
N LEU A 342 10.39 4.11 -5.32
CA LEU A 342 9.02 4.60 -5.44
C LEU A 342 8.84 5.98 -4.81
N GLY A 343 9.35 6.18 -3.59
CA GLY A 343 9.31 7.49 -2.95
C GLY A 343 10.03 8.58 -3.76
N THR A 344 11.12 8.23 -4.45
CA THR A 344 11.83 9.14 -5.36
C THR A 344 11.04 9.39 -6.63
N ASP A 345 10.43 8.36 -7.20
CA ASP A 345 9.59 8.48 -8.40
C ASP A 345 8.38 9.40 -8.15
N TYR A 346 7.77 9.31 -6.96
CA TYR A 346 6.65 10.17 -6.58
C TYR A 346 7.05 11.51 -5.93
N ARG A 347 8.33 11.89 -5.96
CA ARG A 347 8.81 13.16 -5.40
C ARG A 347 8.09 14.38 -5.98
N TYR A 348 7.74 14.37 -7.26
CA TYR A 348 7.05 15.47 -7.93
C TYR A 348 5.70 15.80 -7.28
N LEU A 349 5.06 14.84 -6.60
CA LEU A 349 3.79 15.05 -5.91
C LEU A 349 3.91 15.95 -4.67
N LEU A 350 5.12 16.17 -4.14
CA LEU A 350 5.33 17.08 -3.01
C LEU A 350 5.02 18.53 -3.37
N ASP A 351 5.30 18.89 -4.62
CA ASP A 351 5.17 20.26 -5.13
C ASP A 351 3.79 20.48 -5.80
N GLU A 352 3.02 19.42 -6.00
CA GLU A 352 1.67 19.50 -6.52
C GLU A 352 0.67 19.74 -5.38
N SER A 353 -0.02 20.88 -5.45
CA SER A 353 -1.13 21.21 -4.56
C SER A 353 -2.43 21.27 -5.37
N SER A 354 -3.51 20.74 -4.80
CA SER A 354 -4.86 20.99 -5.32
C SER A 354 -5.42 22.24 -4.67
N ALA A 355 -6.00 23.14 -5.47
CA ALA A 355 -6.70 24.31 -4.95
C ALA A 355 -8.09 23.93 -4.39
N ASP A 356 -8.61 22.78 -4.77
CA ASP A 356 -9.95 22.33 -4.39
C ASP A 356 -9.85 21.40 -3.17
N GLU A 357 -10.66 21.66 -2.16
CA GLU A 357 -10.87 20.68 -1.09
C GLU A 357 -11.58 19.45 -1.67
N PRO A 358 -11.05 18.25 -1.44
CA PRO A 358 -11.70 17.05 -1.92
C PRO A 358 -13.04 16.86 -1.22
N GLY A 359 -14.10 16.63 -2.01
CA GLY A 359 -15.40 16.26 -1.48
C GLY A 359 -15.39 14.89 -0.79
N ALA A 360 -16.57 14.32 -0.56
CA ALA A 360 -16.69 12.97 -0.03
C ALA A 360 -16.20 11.88 -1.00
N THR A 361 -16.03 12.22 -2.27
CA THR A 361 -15.74 11.28 -3.36
C THR A 361 -14.69 11.86 -4.29
N VAL A 362 -13.74 11.03 -4.71
CA VAL A 362 -12.70 11.36 -5.70
C VAL A 362 -12.71 10.31 -6.81
N THR A 363 -12.56 10.79 -8.06
CA THR A 363 -12.38 9.92 -9.24
C THR A 363 -10.90 9.89 -9.61
N HIS A 364 -10.37 8.70 -9.87
CA HIS A 364 -8.97 8.46 -10.26
C HIS A 364 -8.92 7.57 -11.50
N ILE A 365 -8.08 7.92 -12.46
CA ILE A 365 -7.82 7.10 -13.65
C ILE A 365 -6.54 6.31 -13.39
N LEU A 366 -6.66 4.99 -13.41
CA LEU A 366 -5.57 4.09 -13.08
C LEU A 366 -4.52 4.07 -14.19
N THR A 367 -3.31 4.49 -13.89
CA THR A 367 -2.19 4.42 -14.84
C THR A 367 -1.65 3.00 -14.97
N PHE A 368 -0.89 2.73 -16.04
CA PHE A 368 -0.23 1.42 -16.20
C PHE A 368 0.77 1.15 -15.07
N PHE A 369 1.52 2.17 -14.65
CA PHE A 369 2.49 2.03 -13.56
C PHE A 369 1.82 1.64 -12.24
N GLU A 370 0.76 2.33 -11.88
CA GLU A 370 -0.02 2.03 -10.67
C GLU A 370 -0.60 0.62 -10.70
N TRP A 371 -1.20 0.25 -11.82
CA TRP A 371 -1.74 -1.09 -12.04
C TRP A 371 -0.67 -2.18 -11.94
N ALA A 372 0.48 -1.98 -12.60
CA ALA A 372 1.55 -2.95 -12.66
C ALA A 372 2.23 -3.19 -11.30
N TYR A 373 2.29 -2.17 -10.46
CA TYR A 373 2.97 -2.22 -9.17
C TYR A 373 2.01 -2.20 -7.96
N GLY A 374 0.69 -2.27 -8.16
CA GLY A 374 -0.29 -2.31 -7.10
C GLY A 374 -0.33 -1.05 -6.23
N LEU A 375 -0.19 0.13 -6.85
CA LEU A 375 -0.01 1.41 -6.16
C LEU A 375 -1.19 2.35 -6.38
N LEU A 376 -1.35 3.30 -5.45
CA LEU A 376 -2.17 4.50 -5.63
C LEU A 376 -1.35 5.70 -5.13
N PRO A 377 -1.08 6.72 -5.97
CA PRO A 377 -0.26 7.86 -5.56
C PRO A 377 -1.03 8.77 -4.61
N LEU A 378 -0.32 9.45 -3.72
CA LEU A 378 -0.85 10.58 -2.94
C LEU A 378 -0.57 11.88 -3.70
N ASP A 379 -1.26 12.07 -4.81
CA ASP A 379 -1.22 13.31 -5.61
C ASP A 379 -1.91 14.48 -4.88
N GLY A 380 -1.91 15.67 -5.48
CA GLY A 380 -2.46 16.87 -4.85
C GLY A 380 -3.92 16.72 -4.37
N ARG A 381 -4.75 15.91 -5.05
CA ARG A 381 -6.14 15.63 -4.66
C ARG A 381 -6.23 14.49 -3.66
N LEU A 382 -5.55 13.38 -3.93
CA LEU A 382 -5.58 12.19 -3.08
C LEU A 382 -4.87 12.43 -1.75
N LYS A 383 -3.83 13.27 -1.70
CA LYS A 383 -3.14 13.65 -0.47
C LYS A 383 -4.06 14.33 0.54
N SER A 384 -4.93 15.22 0.09
CA SER A 384 -5.92 15.89 0.95
C SER A 384 -7.18 15.04 1.19
N PHE A 385 -7.40 14.03 0.35
CA PHE A 385 -8.51 13.10 0.47
C PHE A 385 -8.25 11.99 1.50
N PHE A 386 -7.05 11.42 1.52
CA PHE A 386 -6.66 10.41 2.52
C PHE A 386 -6.21 11.05 3.83
N PRO A 387 -6.27 10.34 4.96
CA PRO A 387 -5.83 10.88 6.24
C PRO A 387 -4.33 11.19 6.21
N ALA A 388 -3.97 12.31 6.82
CA ALA A 388 -2.57 12.65 7.11
C ALA A 388 -2.06 11.82 8.28
N ALA A 389 -0.73 11.85 8.50
CA ALA A 389 -0.13 11.25 9.68
C ALA A 389 -0.75 11.86 10.96
N TYR A 390 -1.22 11.01 11.85
CA TYR A 390 -1.81 11.43 13.13
C TYR A 390 -0.76 11.74 14.20
N LEU A 391 0.36 11.02 14.16
CA LEU A 391 1.52 11.28 15.02
C LEU A 391 2.68 11.81 14.16
N GLU A 392 3.47 12.72 14.72
CA GLU A 392 4.58 13.36 14.02
C GLU A 392 5.63 12.39 13.45
N ASP A 393 5.86 11.29 14.13
CA ASP A 393 6.85 10.27 13.74
C ASP A 393 6.24 9.10 12.95
N GLN A 394 4.95 9.17 12.64
CA GLN A 394 4.24 8.13 11.91
C GLN A 394 4.69 8.09 10.45
N LYS A 395 5.09 6.90 9.99
CA LYS A 395 5.57 6.69 8.62
C LYS A 395 4.51 6.10 7.71
N THR A 396 3.65 5.26 8.28
CA THR A 396 2.64 4.50 7.53
C THR A 396 1.30 4.53 8.25
N ALA A 397 0.22 4.32 7.49
CA ALA A 397 -1.09 4.06 8.03
C ALA A 397 -1.78 2.92 7.28
N THR A 398 -2.50 2.10 8.00
CA THR A 398 -3.33 1.03 7.44
C THR A 398 -4.69 1.60 7.07
N ILE A 399 -5.05 1.48 5.81
CA ILE A 399 -6.31 1.93 5.25
C ILE A 399 -7.11 0.72 4.80
N ARG A 400 -8.37 0.64 5.18
CA ARG A 400 -9.29 -0.41 4.76
C ARG A 400 -10.08 0.06 3.56
N PHE A 401 -10.07 -0.73 2.49
CA PHE A 401 -10.92 -0.54 1.33
C PHE A 401 -12.03 -1.58 1.27
N GLU A 402 -13.24 -1.11 1.09
CA GLU A 402 -14.40 -1.93 0.80
C GLU A 402 -14.72 -1.85 -0.71
N VAL A 403 -14.91 -3.00 -1.35
CA VAL A 403 -15.29 -3.12 -2.76
C VAL A 403 -16.68 -3.73 -2.85
N PRO A 404 -17.75 -2.92 -2.85
CA PRO A 404 -19.11 -3.45 -2.78
C PRO A 404 -19.49 -4.36 -3.94
N GLN A 405 -18.93 -4.10 -5.14
CA GLN A 405 -19.19 -4.95 -6.31
C GLN A 405 -18.66 -6.37 -6.15
N LEU A 406 -17.65 -6.57 -5.32
CA LEU A 406 -17.00 -7.84 -5.07
C LEU A 406 -17.36 -8.44 -3.72
N TYR A 407 -18.10 -7.71 -2.89
CA TYR A 407 -18.33 -8.07 -1.47
C TYR A 407 -17.04 -8.37 -0.73
N ALA A 408 -15.98 -7.67 -1.08
CA ALA A 408 -14.65 -7.89 -0.55
C ALA A 408 -14.13 -6.65 0.17
N THR A 409 -13.26 -6.86 1.13
CA THR A 409 -12.47 -5.82 1.77
C THR A 409 -10.99 -6.21 1.68
N PHE A 410 -10.12 -5.23 1.52
CA PHE A 410 -8.69 -5.42 1.60
C PHE A 410 -8.03 -4.29 2.38
N LEU A 411 -6.83 -4.53 2.87
CA LEU A 411 -6.02 -3.55 3.56
C LEU A 411 -4.95 -3.02 2.62
N ALA A 412 -4.78 -1.71 2.61
CA ALA A 412 -3.68 -1.02 1.95
C ALA A 412 -2.83 -0.28 2.99
N GLU A 413 -1.56 -0.13 2.72
CA GLU A 413 -0.64 0.65 3.54
C GLU A 413 -0.37 2.00 2.88
N SER A 414 -0.79 3.07 3.52
CA SER A 414 -0.43 4.43 3.14
C SER A 414 0.97 4.73 3.65
N ARG A 415 1.88 5.09 2.75
CA ARG A 415 3.24 5.53 3.05
C ARG A 415 3.31 7.04 2.90
N PHE A 416 3.47 7.72 4.01
CA PHE A 416 3.47 9.17 4.04
C PHE A 416 4.70 9.77 3.35
N PRO A 417 4.56 10.97 2.74
CA PRO A 417 5.71 11.70 2.22
C PRO A 417 6.74 11.97 3.32
N THR A 418 8.02 11.80 3.03
CA THR A 418 9.11 12.07 3.97
C THR A 418 10.25 12.81 3.30
N GLY A 419 10.61 13.99 3.80
CA GLY A 419 11.70 14.80 3.25
C GLY A 419 11.50 15.07 1.77
N ASN A 420 12.33 14.45 0.91
CA ASN A 420 12.29 14.60 -0.53
C ASN A 420 11.58 13.43 -1.27
N ARG A 421 10.80 12.64 -0.55
CA ARG A 421 10.09 11.48 -1.13
C ARG A 421 8.59 11.71 -1.10
N GLY A 422 7.93 11.46 -2.23
CA GLY A 422 6.47 11.49 -2.35
C GLY A 422 5.80 10.33 -1.62
N GLY A 423 4.52 10.47 -1.35
CA GLY A 423 3.70 9.46 -0.68
C GLY A 423 2.87 8.63 -1.67
N TYR A 424 2.52 7.43 -1.24
CA TYR A 424 1.71 6.51 -2.03
C TYR A 424 1.09 5.42 -1.13
N LEU A 425 0.03 4.78 -1.59
CA LEU A 425 -0.55 3.60 -0.98
C LEU A 425 -0.09 2.35 -1.74
N VAL A 426 0.10 1.23 -1.03
CA VAL A 426 0.42 -0.10 -1.58
C VAL A 426 -0.60 -1.13 -1.09
N GLY A 427 -0.69 -2.27 -1.76
CA GLY A 427 -1.61 -3.35 -1.38
C GLY A 427 -2.81 -3.49 -2.32
N PHE A 428 -2.72 -2.92 -3.53
CA PHE A 428 -3.78 -3.00 -4.54
C PHE A 428 -3.53 -4.12 -5.57
N ASP A 429 -2.44 -4.88 -5.48
CA ASP A 429 -2.00 -5.82 -6.50
C ASP A 429 -3.08 -6.83 -6.90
N GLU A 430 -3.69 -7.50 -5.92
CA GLU A 430 -4.72 -8.50 -6.17
C GLU A 430 -5.98 -7.85 -6.76
N PHE A 431 -6.44 -6.74 -6.16
CA PHE A 431 -7.60 -6.02 -6.64
C PHE A 431 -7.43 -5.54 -8.08
N TYR A 432 -6.28 -4.94 -8.40
CA TYR A 432 -6.02 -4.42 -9.74
C TYR A 432 -5.90 -5.53 -10.79
N ARG A 433 -5.12 -6.56 -10.52
CA ARG A 433 -4.88 -7.64 -11.49
C ARG A 433 -6.13 -8.47 -11.81
N GLU A 434 -6.99 -8.68 -10.82
CA GLU A 434 -8.18 -9.51 -10.98
C GLU A 434 -9.38 -8.74 -11.53
N ASN A 435 -9.51 -7.46 -11.23
CA ASN A 435 -10.79 -6.76 -11.40
C ASN A 435 -10.75 -5.55 -12.34
N VAL A 436 -9.59 -4.95 -12.57
CA VAL A 436 -9.48 -3.74 -13.39
C VAL A 436 -8.29 -3.80 -14.34
N VAL A 437 -8.23 -2.86 -15.27
CA VAL A 437 -7.14 -2.72 -16.25
C VAL A 437 -6.56 -1.32 -16.19
N PRO A 438 -5.35 -1.08 -16.73
CA PRO A 438 -4.84 0.26 -16.94
C PRO A 438 -5.85 1.11 -17.72
N GLY A 439 -6.05 2.35 -17.29
CA GLY A 439 -7.07 3.24 -17.82
C GLY A 439 -8.44 3.11 -17.14
N ALA A 440 -8.67 2.17 -16.24
CA ALA A 440 -9.91 2.06 -15.49
C ALA A 440 -10.19 3.31 -14.65
N ILE A 441 -11.46 3.73 -14.63
CA ILE A 441 -11.93 4.87 -13.83
C ILE A 441 -12.40 4.34 -12.48
N LEU A 442 -11.65 4.67 -11.44
CA LEU A 442 -11.93 4.31 -10.06
C LEU A 442 -12.61 5.47 -9.33
N THR A 443 -13.65 5.17 -8.58
CA THR A 443 -14.31 6.13 -7.68
C THR A 443 -14.03 5.71 -6.25
N ILE A 444 -13.43 6.60 -5.47
CA ILE A 444 -13.08 6.36 -4.07
C ILE A 444 -13.95 7.29 -3.21
N GLU A 445 -14.64 6.72 -2.24
CA GLU A 445 -15.57 7.40 -1.36
C GLU A 445 -15.09 7.30 0.09
N ARG A 446 -15.20 8.39 0.86
CA ARG A 446 -14.94 8.38 2.31
C ARG A 446 -16.08 7.71 3.05
N THR A 447 -15.76 6.89 4.04
CA THR A 447 -16.75 6.38 4.98
C THR A 447 -17.03 7.44 6.05
N PRO A 448 -18.30 7.81 6.30
CA PRO A 448 -18.63 8.74 7.39
C PRO A 448 -18.12 8.23 8.75
N ASN A 449 -17.55 9.13 9.54
CA ASN A 449 -17.06 8.85 10.91
C ASN A 449 -15.93 7.81 11.03
N ASN A 450 -15.27 7.47 9.94
CA ASN A 450 -14.09 6.61 9.97
C ASN A 450 -13.11 7.01 8.86
N ASP A 451 -12.09 7.74 9.22
CA ASP A 451 -11.05 8.23 8.30
C ASP A 451 -10.06 7.14 7.85
N GLY A 452 -10.09 5.96 8.45
CA GLY A 452 -9.29 4.79 8.06
C GLY A 452 -10.01 3.83 7.12
N GLN A 453 -11.26 4.13 6.71
CA GLN A 453 -12.06 3.25 5.84
C GLN A 453 -12.62 3.99 4.64
N PHE A 454 -12.48 3.38 3.47
CA PHE A 454 -12.92 3.92 2.19
C PHE A 454 -13.66 2.87 1.40
N VAL A 455 -14.51 3.33 0.49
CA VAL A 455 -15.19 2.49 -0.49
C VAL A 455 -14.57 2.77 -1.85
N ILE A 456 -14.14 1.73 -2.56
CA ILE A 456 -13.62 1.84 -3.93
C ILE A 456 -14.58 1.15 -4.90
N ARG A 457 -14.91 1.83 -5.99
CA ARG A 457 -15.84 1.36 -7.02
C ARG A 457 -15.28 1.60 -8.41
N TYR A 458 -15.77 0.85 -9.36
CA TYR A 458 -15.61 1.10 -10.79
C TYR A 458 -16.96 0.91 -11.50
N ALA A 459 -17.22 1.70 -12.53
CA ALA A 459 -18.46 1.55 -13.28
C ALA A 459 -18.38 0.34 -14.21
N ALA A 460 -19.35 -0.57 -14.10
CA ALA A 460 -19.46 -1.69 -15.01
C ALA A 460 -20.03 -1.23 -16.35
N VAL A 461 -19.48 -1.76 -17.45
CA VAL A 461 -19.95 -1.53 -18.82
C VAL A 461 -20.13 -2.87 -19.55
N THR A 462 -20.75 -2.82 -20.72
CA THR A 462 -20.83 -4.01 -21.57
C THR A 462 -19.42 -4.49 -21.90
N ALA A 463 -19.14 -5.76 -21.57
CA ALA A 463 -17.83 -6.34 -21.80
C ALA A 463 -17.46 -6.32 -23.30
N ARG A 464 -16.25 -5.86 -23.59
CA ARG A 464 -15.62 -5.93 -24.91
C ARG A 464 -14.26 -6.62 -24.77
N GLU A 465 -13.83 -7.33 -25.78
CA GLU A 465 -12.49 -7.92 -25.82
C GLU A 465 -11.52 -6.95 -26.49
N GLU A 466 -10.43 -6.68 -25.82
CA GLU A 466 -9.32 -5.86 -26.32
C GLU A 466 -7.99 -6.51 -25.97
N ARG A 467 -6.97 -6.25 -26.79
CA ARG A 467 -5.60 -6.66 -26.47
C ARG A 467 -4.90 -5.52 -25.73
N VAL A 468 -4.78 -5.68 -24.40
CA VAL A 468 -4.25 -4.67 -23.47
C VAL A 468 -2.80 -5.00 -23.10
N LEU A 469 -2.00 -3.96 -22.90
CA LEU A 469 -0.60 -4.06 -22.49
C LEU A 469 -0.48 -4.68 -21.10
N GLN A 470 0.40 -5.66 -20.98
CA GLN A 470 0.74 -6.33 -19.72
C GLN A 470 2.27 -6.56 -19.64
N ILE A 471 2.75 -6.89 -18.47
CA ILE A 471 4.15 -7.30 -18.26
C ILE A 471 4.22 -8.83 -18.28
N ASP A 472 5.03 -9.40 -19.15
CA ASP A 472 5.44 -10.80 -19.06
C ASP A 472 6.64 -10.87 -18.12
N GLU A 473 6.40 -11.19 -16.85
CA GLU A 473 7.42 -11.22 -15.79
C GLU A 473 8.56 -12.22 -16.11
N ARG A 474 8.21 -13.37 -16.75
CA ARG A 474 9.22 -14.39 -17.07
C ARG A 474 10.23 -13.96 -18.12
N ARG A 475 9.76 -13.15 -19.09
CA ARG A 475 10.59 -12.66 -20.20
C ARG A 475 11.06 -11.23 -19.98
N ASN A 476 10.56 -10.57 -18.94
CA ASN A 476 10.75 -9.14 -18.68
C ASN A 476 10.46 -8.30 -19.92
N ARG A 477 9.24 -8.43 -20.48
CA ARG A 477 8.82 -7.72 -21.69
C ARG A 477 7.38 -7.25 -21.59
N TYR A 478 7.07 -6.14 -22.23
CA TYR A 478 5.70 -5.70 -22.47
C TYR A 478 5.08 -6.55 -23.57
N VAL A 479 3.88 -7.05 -23.34
CA VAL A 479 3.14 -7.88 -24.31
C VAL A 479 1.66 -7.52 -24.29
N PHE A 480 1.02 -7.58 -25.45
CA PHE A 480 -0.43 -7.42 -25.53
C PHE A 480 -1.12 -8.78 -25.37
N ARG A 481 -2.03 -8.85 -24.40
CA ARG A 481 -2.84 -10.04 -24.15
C ARG A 481 -4.32 -9.71 -24.28
N PRO A 482 -5.13 -10.63 -24.82
CA PRO A 482 -6.59 -10.46 -24.86
C PRO A 482 -7.13 -10.40 -23.44
N GLN A 483 -7.97 -9.39 -23.19
CA GLN A 483 -8.64 -9.18 -21.91
C GLN A 483 -10.05 -8.66 -22.13
N ALA A 484 -11.00 -9.18 -21.36
CA ALA A 484 -12.36 -8.69 -21.35
C ALA A 484 -12.43 -7.41 -20.50
N LEU A 485 -12.79 -6.30 -21.10
CA LEU A 485 -12.97 -5.01 -20.45
C LEU A 485 -14.45 -4.89 -20.06
N ALA A 486 -14.76 -5.10 -18.78
CA ALA A 486 -16.11 -4.99 -18.24
C ALA A 486 -16.30 -3.74 -17.37
N GLN A 487 -15.29 -2.90 -17.28
CA GLN A 487 -15.28 -1.64 -16.54
C GLN A 487 -15.13 -0.44 -17.46
N GLN A 488 -15.63 0.71 -17.02
CA GLN A 488 -15.41 1.98 -17.70
C GLN A 488 -13.93 2.35 -17.68
N THR A 489 -13.41 2.70 -18.86
CA THR A 489 -12.01 3.09 -19.06
C THR A 489 -11.92 4.46 -19.73
N ASP A 490 -10.89 5.20 -19.42
CA ASP A 490 -10.46 6.36 -20.18
C ASP A 490 -9.62 5.90 -21.37
N GLU A 491 -10.10 6.18 -22.58
CA GLU A 491 -9.43 5.74 -23.83
C GLU A 491 -8.04 6.37 -24.01
N ALA A 492 -7.76 7.53 -23.41
CA ALA A 492 -6.44 8.14 -23.47
C ALA A 492 -5.40 7.33 -22.71
N TRP A 493 -5.81 6.69 -21.61
CA TRP A 493 -4.94 5.90 -20.73
C TRP A 493 -4.99 4.39 -20.99
N LEU A 494 -5.93 3.95 -21.82
CA LEU A 494 -6.04 2.54 -22.18
C LEU A 494 -4.98 2.17 -23.24
N LEU A 495 -4.02 1.33 -22.86
CA LEU A 495 -2.92 0.92 -23.73
C LEU A 495 -3.29 -0.34 -24.52
N THR A 496 -3.90 -0.16 -25.70
CA THR A 496 -4.29 -1.26 -26.59
C THR A 496 -3.27 -1.49 -27.71
N GLU A 497 -3.24 -2.73 -28.24
CA GLU A 497 -2.38 -3.09 -29.38
C GLU A 497 -2.74 -2.30 -30.64
N SER A 498 -4.03 -2.02 -30.85
CA SER A 498 -4.51 -1.23 -31.99
C SER A 498 -3.95 0.19 -31.99
N ARG A 499 -3.83 0.81 -30.83
CA ARG A 499 -3.31 2.18 -30.67
C ARG A 499 -1.78 2.24 -30.58
N TYR A 500 -1.17 1.27 -29.90
CA TYR A 500 0.27 1.28 -29.59
C TYR A 500 0.99 -0.01 -30.02
N PRO A 501 0.90 -0.44 -31.28
CA PRO A 501 1.44 -1.72 -31.72
C PRO A 501 2.97 -1.85 -31.50
N ARG A 502 3.69 -0.72 -31.48
CA ARG A 502 5.16 -0.70 -31.28
C ARG A 502 5.58 -1.09 -29.86
N LEU A 503 4.66 -1.08 -28.87
CA LEU A 503 4.97 -1.49 -27.50
C LEU A 503 5.08 -3.01 -27.35
N ASN A 504 4.65 -3.78 -28.32
CA ASN A 504 4.67 -5.23 -28.25
C ASN A 504 6.10 -5.78 -28.24
N ASN A 505 6.37 -6.66 -27.28
CA ASN A 505 7.65 -7.36 -27.11
C ASN A 505 8.86 -6.46 -26.79
N ILE A 506 8.63 -5.22 -26.31
CA ILE A 506 9.69 -4.30 -25.86
C ILE A 506 10.11 -4.67 -24.44
N LYS A 507 11.41 -4.54 -24.18
CA LYS A 507 11.96 -4.66 -22.83
C LYS A 507 11.69 -3.38 -22.03
N PRO A 508 11.25 -3.48 -20.76
CA PRO A 508 11.22 -2.34 -19.83
C PRO A 508 12.61 -1.71 -19.69
N LEU A 509 12.64 -0.43 -19.39
CA LEU A 509 13.88 0.26 -19.05
C LEU A 509 14.48 -0.35 -17.77
N ASP A 510 15.80 -0.35 -17.67
CA ASP A 510 16.46 -0.75 -16.43
C ASP A 510 16.36 0.36 -15.35
N ASP A 511 16.70 0.04 -14.11
CA ASP A 511 16.56 0.99 -12.99
C ASP A 511 17.45 2.24 -13.14
N LYS A 512 18.58 2.15 -13.83
CA LYS A 512 19.46 3.30 -14.08
C LYS A 512 18.86 4.21 -15.13
N GLU A 513 18.28 3.61 -16.18
CA GLU A 513 17.60 4.32 -17.26
C GLU A 513 16.34 5.02 -16.73
N ARG A 514 15.53 4.33 -15.89
CA ARG A 514 14.31 4.90 -15.28
C ARG A 514 14.58 6.11 -14.38
N ARG A 515 15.74 6.19 -13.74
CA ARG A 515 16.10 7.34 -12.91
C ARG A 515 16.37 8.59 -13.74
N ARG A 516 16.69 8.43 -15.01
CA ARG A 516 16.99 9.53 -15.92
C ARG A 516 15.72 9.99 -16.63
N ILE A 517 15.26 11.16 -16.26
CA ILE A 517 14.04 11.79 -16.80
C ILE A 517 14.13 11.93 -18.33
N ASP A 518 15.26 12.43 -18.82
CA ASP A 518 15.54 12.59 -20.24
C ASP A 518 15.45 11.27 -21.03
N THR A 519 15.95 10.20 -20.45
CA THR A 519 15.91 8.87 -21.06
C THR A 519 14.49 8.31 -21.10
N VAL A 520 13.72 8.45 -20.02
CA VAL A 520 12.33 7.97 -19.96
C VAL A 520 11.47 8.69 -20.99
N ILE A 521 11.54 10.03 -21.05
CA ILE A 521 10.77 10.83 -21.99
C ILE A 521 11.22 10.57 -23.44
N GLY A 522 12.53 10.57 -23.70
CA GLY A 522 13.07 10.27 -25.03
C GLY A 522 12.65 8.89 -25.54
N THR A 523 12.66 7.87 -24.66
CA THR A 523 12.16 6.53 -24.99
C THR A 523 10.65 6.53 -25.30
N ALA A 524 9.86 7.33 -24.63
CA ALA A 524 8.43 7.48 -24.93
C ALA A 524 8.23 8.05 -26.35
N PHE A 525 8.98 9.08 -26.74
CA PHE A 525 8.97 9.60 -28.10
C PHE A 525 9.32 8.53 -29.13
N GLU A 526 10.42 7.80 -28.93
CA GLU A 526 10.85 6.75 -29.86
C GLU A 526 9.81 5.63 -30.03
N ARG A 527 9.05 5.34 -28.99
CA ARG A 527 8.04 4.27 -28.97
C ARG A 527 6.76 4.64 -29.71
N VAL A 528 6.28 5.87 -29.58
CA VAL A 528 4.91 6.23 -30.04
C VAL A 528 4.84 7.46 -30.92
N ALA A 529 5.77 8.42 -30.82
CA ALA A 529 5.72 9.66 -31.55
C ALA A 529 5.91 9.48 -33.06
N GLU A 530 5.47 10.45 -33.84
CA GLU A 530 5.65 10.51 -35.27
C GLU A 530 7.11 10.89 -35.59
N ASN A 531 7.77 10.09 -36.44
CA ASN A 531 9.10 10.44 -36.91
C ASN A 531 9.00 11.35 -38.14
N VAL A 532 9.22 12.63 -37.92
CA VAL A 532 9.22 13.69 -38.94
C VAL A 532 10.62 13.92 -39.55
N GLY A 533 11.65 13.26 -39.01
CA GLY A 533 13.03 13.30 -39.50
C GLY A 533 13.35 12.21 -40.50
N THR A 534 14.64 12.00 -40.75
CA THR A 534 15.15 10.96 -41.63
C THR A 534 15.53 9.70 -40.85
N LYS A 535 15.86 8.60 -41.53
CA LYS A 535 16.37 7.38 -40.88
C LYS A 535 17.75 7.57 -40.24
N THR A 536 18.54 8.51 -40.77
CA THR A 536 19.89 8.82 -40.27
C THR A 536 19.85 9.85 -39.16
N GLU A 537 18.92 10.76 -39.23
CA GLU A 537 18.69 11.84 -38.26
C GLU A 537 17.19 11.82 -37.83
N PRO A 538 16.83 10.90 -36.96
CA PRO A 538 15.44 10.80 -36.51
C PRO A 538 15.06 12.02 -35.66
N ARG A 539 13.92 12.57 -35.93
CA ARG A 539 13.31 13.65 -35.18
C ARG A 539 11.86 13.28 -34.91
N TYR A 540 11.50 13.15 -33.66
CA TYR A 540 10.18 12.72 -33.25
C TYR A 540 9.35 13.92 -32.80
N TRP A 541 8.06 13.92 -33.14
CA TRP A 541 7.12 14.96 -32.79
C TRP A 541 5.91 14.39 -32.05
N SER A 542 5.49 15.01 -30.93
CA SER A 542 4.29 14.64 -30.18
C SER A 542 3.86 15.73 -29.20
N ALA A 543 2.60 15.66 -28.77
CA ALA A 543 2.06 16.45 -27.67
C ALA A 543 2.30 15.74 -26.30
N PRO A 544 2.49 16.48 -25.20
CA PRO A 544 2.68 15.91 -23.87
C PRO A 544 1.54 14.99 -23.43
N GLU A 545 0.30 15.29 -23.80
CA GLU A 545 -0.89 14.50 -23.51
C GLU A 545 -0.85 13.10 -24.13
N GLU A 546 -0.25 12.97 -25.32
CA GLU A 546 -0.08 11.68 -26.00
C GLU A 546 1.10 10.88 -25.44
N LEU A 547 2.12 11.58 -24.95
CA LEU A 547 3.30 10.96 -24.33
C LEU A 547 3.02 10.49 -22.91
N LEU A 548 2.14 11.17 -22.18
CA LEU A 548 1.95 10.96 -20.76
C LEU A 548 1.58 9.51 -20.39
N PRO A 549 0.65 8.81 -21.07
CA PRO A 549 0.36 7.41 -20.79
C PRO A 549 1.58 6.49 -21.00
N ILE A 550 2.43 6.83 -21.96
CA ILE A 550 3.61 6.02 -22.34
C ILE A 550 4.76 6.23 -21.36
N VAL A 551 4.97 7.47 -20.93
CA VAL A 551 5.93 7.79 -19.86
C VAL A 551 5.56 7.07 -18.58
N ASN A 552 4.26 7.03 -18.25
CA ASN A 552 3.71 6.33 -17.10
C ASN A 552 3.74 4.78 -17.21
N ILE A 553 4.26 4.21 -18.27
CA ILE A 553 4.60 2.77 -18.31
C ILE A 553 5.86 2.51 -17.46
N GLU A 554 6.85 3.39 -17.58
CA GLU A 554 8.17 3.20 -16.98
C GLU A 554 8.31 3.91 -15.62
N ARG A 555 7.76 5.11 -15.51
CA ARG A 555 7.86 5.96 -14.33
C ARG A 555 6.65 6.88 -14.23
N PRO A 556 6.11 7.12 -13.01
CA PRO A 556 5.00 8.03 -12.83
C PRO A 556 5.39 9.49 -13.13
N PHE A 557 4.52 10.15 -13.88
CA PHE A 557 4.59 11.58 -14.18
C PHE A 557 3.19 12.19 -14.16
N SER A 558 3.08 13.42 -13.68
CA SER A 558 1.93 14.25 -13.97
C SER A 558 2.12 15.00 -15.30
N LEU A 559 1.04 15.49 -15.88
CA LEU A 559 1.12 16.31 -17.09
C LEU A 559 1.98 17.57 -16.87
N ARG A 560 1.87 18.17 -15.66
CA ARG A 560 2.66 19.33 -15.26
C ARG A 560 4.15 19.00 -15.23
N SER A 561 4.53 17.94 -14.50
CA SER A 561 5.94 17.54 -14.38
C SER A 561 6.55 17.12 -15.73
N LEU A 562 5.73 16.54 -16.63
CA LEU A 562 6.17 16.21 -17.99
C LEU A 562 6.43 17.48 -18.81
N ARG A 563 5.53 18.48 -18.76
CA ARG A 563 5.73 19.75 -19.45
C ARG A 563 6.94 20.52 -18.93
N GLU A 564 7.08 20.62 -17.60
CA GLU A 564 8.24 21.24 -16.96
C GLU A 564 9.56 20.56 -17.39
N ALA A 565 9.58 19.24 -17.55
CA ALA A 565 10.74 18.53 -18.05
C ALA A 565 11.02 18.80 -19.53
N LEU A 566 9.99 18.86 -20.38
CA LEU A 566 10.11 19.14 -21.81
C LEU A 566 10.57 20.59 -22.10
N GLU A 567 10.19 21.53 -21.23
CA GLU A 567 10.56 22.94 -21.34
C GLU A 567 11.91 23.26 -20.63
N SER A 568 12.44 22.27 -19.90
CA SER A 568 13.64 22.48 -19.08
C SER A 568 14.89 22.66 -19.94
N PRO A 569 15.69 23.70 -19.70
CA PRO A 569 16.99 23.88 -20.37
C PRO A 569 18.02 22.81 -20.04
N GLN A 570 17.75 21.95 -19.01
CA GLN A 570 18.59 20.80 -18.70
C GLN A 570 18.53 19.70 -19.76
N TYR A 571 17.48 19.68 -20.57
CA TYR A 571 17.23 18.65 -21.56
C TYR A 571 17.13 19.27 -22.97
N PRO A 572 18.24 19.76 -23.54
CA PRO A 572 18.25 20.47 -24.82
C PRO A 572 17.83 19.63 -26.02
N GLN A 573 17.73 18.30 -25.87
CA GLN A 573 17.20 17.39 -26.89
C GLN A 573 15.69 17.52 -27.09
N PHE A 574 14.97 18.20 -26.21
CA PHE A 574 13.57 18.53 -26.38
C PHE A 574 13.42 20.00 -26.80
N ALA A 575 12.69 20.24 -27.86
CA ALA A 575 12.45 21.59 -28.37
C ALA A 575 10.97 21.80 -28.60
N ALA A 576 10.43 22.93 -28.14
CA ALA A 576 9.03 23.29 -28.41
C ALA A 576 8.82 23.52 -29.90
N ASP A 577 7.69 23.08 -30.42
CA ASP A 577 7.25 23.38 -31.77
C ASP A 577 6.73 24.82 -31.85
N THR A 578 7.31 25.63 -32.74
CA THR A 578 6.89 27.01 -32.94
C THR A 578 5.58 27.13 -33.73
N ASP A 579 5.27 26.13 -34.54
CA ASP A 579 4.11 26.14 -35.43
C ASP A 579 2.86 25.56 -34.73
N THR A 580 3.09 24.62 -33.81
CA THR A 580 2.02 23.97 -33.04
C THR A 580 2.25 24.20 -31.54
N PRO A 581 1.67 25.25 -30.94
CA PRO A 581 1.85 25.54 -29.53
C PRO A 581 1.46 24.36 -28.63
N GLY A 582 2.36 23.97 -27.75
CA GLY A 582 2.16 22.87 -26.82
C GLY A 582 2.66 21.50 -27.30
N ALA A 583 3.13 21.37 -28.55
CA ALA A 583 3.83 20.18 -29.03
C ALA A 583 5.36 20.33 -28.93
N PHE A 584 6.06 19.21 -28.96
CA PHE A 584 7.52 19.16 -28.79
C PHE A 584 8.17 18.22 -29.79
N PHE A 585 9.40 18.58 -30.16
CA PHE A 585 10.30 17.73 -30.90
C PHE A 585 11.32 17.06 -29.96
N TYR A 586 11.69 15.85 -30.28
CA TYR A 586 12.78 15.13 -29.65
C TYR A 586 13.80 14.71 -30.69
N GLU A 587 15.06 15.08 -30.47
CA GLU A 587 16.21 14.69 -31.29
C GLU A 587 17.08 13.76 -30.43
N PRO A 588 17.14 12.44 -30.77
CA PRO A 588 17.98 11.52 -30.02
C PRO A 588 19.44 11.94 -30.05
N PRO A 589 20.16 11.92 -28.93
CA PRO A 589 21.58 12.23 -28.91
C PRO A 589 22.34 11.27 -29.85
N VAL A 590 23.15 11.82 -30.74
CA VAL A 590 23.98 11.03 -31.64
C VAL A 590 24.89 10.12 -30.83
N LYS A 591 24.65 8.81 -30.88
CA LYS A 591 25.55 7.83 -30.27
C LYS A 591 26.87 7.92 -31.06
N GLU A 592 27.86 8.65 -30.55
CA GLU A 592 29.23 8.49 -31.03
C GLU A 592 29.55 7.00 -30.92
N LYS A 593 29.58 6.34 -32.07
CA LYS A 593 30.09 4.96 -32.16
C LYS A 593 31.49 5.01 -31.59
N ALA A 594 31.65 4.42 -30.41
CA ALA A 594 32.91 4.32 -29.72
C ALA A 594 33.98 3.79 -30.72
N ALA A 595 34.82 4.69 -31.19
CA ALA A 595 36.02 4.39 -31.99
C ALA A 595 37.09 3.67 -31.13
N SER A 596 36.69 2.98 -30.05
CA SER A 596 37.59 2.33 -29.10
C SER A 596 37.72 0.81 -29.27
N SER A 597 37.01 0.18 -30.22
CA SER A 597 37.17 -1.26 -30.46
C SER A 597 38.21 -1.62 -31.56
N LYS A 598 38.73 -0.63 -32.30
CA LYS A 598 39.76 -0.89 -33.32
C LYS A 598 41.21 -0.73 -32.84
N LYS A 599 41.44 -0.23 -31.60
CA LYS A 599 42.81 -0.10 -31.07
C LYS A 599 43.25 -1.28 -30.21
N ARG A 600 42.37 -2.24 -29.93
CA ARG A 600 42.69 -3.46 -29.17
C ARG A 600 42.97 -4.69 -30.05
N SER A 601 42.60 -4.62 -31.33
CA SER A 601 42.86 -5.70 -32.30
C SER A 601 44.20 -5.52 -33.07
N ALA A 602 44.80 -4.32 -32.99
CA ALA A 602 46.09 -4.09 -33.67
C ALA A 602 47.31 -4.30 -32.76
N ARG A 603 47.10 -4.52 -31.44
CA ARG A 603 48.20 -4.78 -30.49
C ARG A 603 48.36 -6.26 -30.13
N GLY A 604 47.48 -7.12 -30.61
CA GLY A 604 47.51 -8.57 -30.40
C GLY A 604 48.05 -9.37 -31.61
N GLN A 605 48.42 -8.69 -32.72
CA GLN A 605 49.00 -9.37 -33.88
C GLN A 605 50.51 -9.15 -34.05
N ASP A 606 51.10 -8.24 -33.27
CA ASP A 606 52.58 -8.01 -33.34
C ASP A 606 53.35 -8.79 -32.26
N GLU A 607 52.66 -9.47 -31.30
CA GLU A 607 53.31 -10.33 -30.30
C GLU A 607 53.29 -11.84 -30.64
N GLU A 608 52.59 -12.27 -31.73
CA GLU A 608 52.60 -13.69 -32.17
C GLU A 608 53.59 -13.97 -33.33
N LEU A 609 54.37 -12.99 -33.75
CA LEU A 609 55.37 -13.16 -34.85
C LEU A 609 56.83 -13.11 -34.40
N GLU A 610 57.11 -12.95 -33.10
CA GLU A 610 58.48 -12.99 -32.56
C GLU A 610 58.82 -14.28 -31.74
N GLU A 611 57.91 -15.25 -31.61
CA GLU A 611 58.21 -16.52 -30.93
C GLU A 611 58.40 -17.74 -31.85
N GLU A 612 58.45 -17.60 -33.19
CA GLU A 612 58.75 -18.72 -34.13
C GLU A 612 60.14 -18.69 -34.75
N GLU A 613 61.11 -17.87 -34.32
CA GLU A 613 62.51 -17.88 -34.84
C GLU A 613 63.58 -18.28 -33.82
N GLU A 614 63.23 -18.93 -32.69
CA GLU A 614 64.25 -19.58 -31.85
C GLU A 614 63.83 -20.99 -31.46
N PHE A 615 63.93 -21.96 -32.42
CA PHE A 615 64.30 -23.35 -32.11
C PHE A 615 64.56 -24.09 -33.43
#